data_4ddbc4d13c99ccff59187548f4a2e1f1
#
_entry.id   4ddbc4d13c99ccff59187548f4a2e1f1
#
_cell.length_a   1.000
_cell.length_b   1.000
_cell.length_c   1.000
_cell.angle_alpha   90.00
_cell.angle_beta   90.00
_cell.angle_gamma   90.00
#
_symmetry.space_group_name_H-M   'P 1'
#
loop_
_entity.id
_entity.type
_entity.pdbx_description
1 polymer ?
#
loop_
_entity_poly.entity_id
_entity_poly.type
_entity_poly.pdbx_seq_one_letter_code
_entity_poly.pdbx_strand_id
1 'polypeptide(L)'
;MALLIGIAGLIRVIHDPAVAHVKSPTAAPPASEESEPSAPPSSPRPRAALPAEPREGIFDDGRFLVAYYGTAGTGSLGVLGESGPDEMHHRLLRAARAFARPSQPVLPVYELIVTVADRSPGKDGDFSHDIDHDAVRQYVEAARRNKALLLLDIQPGRSDFLDVARRWQWALEEPHVGLALDPEWRMHRSVPGTRIGHVSAFEVNRTARWLSQLTEAHELPEKLFVLHQFRTSMIEDIGRIGPRGHLAMVQHVDGFGTPGQKRATYGAVARPRQFAMGFKLFYDEDRPRMGSAEVHRLRPDVRFVSFQ
;
A
#
# COMPACT_ATOMS: atom_id res chain seq x y z
N MET A 1 -23.49 5.14 -25.51
CA MET A 1 -22.44 6.13 -25.79
C MET A 1 -21.63 6.26 -24.49
N ALA A 2 -20.61 5.42 -24.34
CA ALA A 2 -19.84 5.29 -23.10
C ALA A 2 -18.73 6.33 -23.09
N LEU A 3 -18.71 7.13 -22.05
CA LEU A 3 -17.78 8.22 -21.82
C LEU A 3 -16.39 7.67 -21.45
N LEU A 4 -15.50 7.61 -22.44
CA LEU A 4 -14.06 7.44 -22.26
C LEU A 4 -13.49 8.81 -21.84
N ILE A 5 -13.57 9.15 -20.59
CA ILE A 5 -12.92 10.35 -20.02
C ILE A 5 -12.25 9.91 -18.72
N GLY A 6 -10.93 10.00 -18.68
CA GLY A 6 -10.22 10.00 -17.42
C GLY A 6 -8.89 9.26 -17.29
N ILE A 7 -8.15 9.02 -18.38
CA ILE A 7 -6.75 8.52 -18.27
C ILE A 7 -5.71 9.62 -18.62
N ALA A 8 -6.14 10.85 -18.83
CA ALA A 8 -5.29 11.92 -19.36
C ALA A 8 -4.77 12.90 -18.29
N GLY A 9 -4.71 12.53 -17.04
CA GLY A 9 -4.48 13.52 -15.97
C GLY A 9 -3.32 13.31 -15.02
N LEU A 10 -2.42 12.34 -15.20
CA LEU A 10 -1.32 12.26 -14.21
C LEU A 10 -0.05 11.57 -14.72
N ILE A 11 0.59 12.08 -15.76
CA ILE A 11 2.02 11.81 -15.97
C ILE A 11 2.67 13.09 -16.54
N ARG A 12 3.06 13.99 -15.67
CA ARG A 12 4.13 14.95 -16.00
C ARG A 12 5.46 14.29 -15.65
N VAL A 13 6.12 13.76 -16.67
CA VAL A 13 7.53 13.36 -16.58
C VAL A 13 8.36 14.63 -16.45
N ILE A 14 9.03 14.80 -15.32
CA ILE A 14 10.11 15.80 -15.18
C ILE A 14 11.35 15.20 -15.83
N HIS A 15 11.76 15.76 -16.96
CA HIS A 15 13.09 15.54 -17.55
C HIS A 15 14.07 16.39 -16.76
N ASP A 16 15.05 15.76 -16.13
CA ASP A 16 16.18 16.44 -15.52
C ASP A 16 17.41 16.32 -16.43
N PRO A 17 18.11 17.42 -16.76
CA PRO A 17 19.25 17.37 -17.65
C PRO A 17 20.56 17.13 -16.89
N ALA A 18 21.32 16.17 -17.37
CA ALA A 18 22.78 16.08 -17.40
C ALA A 18 23.58 16.61 -16.19
N VAL A 19 24.12 15.69 -15.40
CA VAL A 19 25.23 15.99 -14.48
C VAL A 19 26.57 15.68 -15.18
N ALA A 20 27.42 16.69 -15.22
CA ALA A 20 28.75 16.66 -15.83
C ALA A 20 29.74 15.80 -15.04
N HIS A 21 30.57 15.05 -15.76
CA HIS A 21 31.71 14.30 -15.22
C HIS A 21 32.75 15.21 -14.60
N VAL A 22 33.09 14.98 -13.34
CA VAL A 22 34.32 15.46 -12.72
C VAL A 22 35.27 14.28 -12.53
N LYS A 23 36.44 14.35 -13.13
CA LYS A 23 37.55 13.40 -12.98
C LYS A 23 38.22 13.60 -11.61
N SER A 24 38.36 12.53 -10.83
CA SER A 24 39.23 12.49 -9.65
C SER A 24 40.58 11.89 -9.96
N PRO A 25 41.65 12.37 -9.31
CA PRO A 25 42.99 11.88 -9.55
C PRO A 25 43.34 10.62 -8.76
N THR A 26 44.18 9.81 -9.38
CA THR A 26 44.75 8.56 -8.88
C THR A 26 45.68 8.80 -7.69
N ALA A 27 45.52 8.05 -6.60
CA ALA A 27 46.47 7.92 -5.51
C ALA A 27 46.94 6.46 -5.39
N ALA A 28 48.23 6.26 -5.18
CA ALA A 28 48.93 4.99 -5.07
C ALA A 28 48.69 4.29 -3.71
N PRO A 29 48.91 2.96 -3.62
CA PRO A 29 48.59 2.18 -2.44
C PRO A 29 49.65 2.24 -1.35
N PRO A 30 49.31 2.20 -0.07
CA PRO A 30 50.22 1.87 1.03
C PRO A 30 50.23 0.38 1.35
N ALA A 31 51.31 -0.02 1.98
CA ALA A 31 51.81 -1.35 2.24
C ALA A 31 50.96 -2.20 3.19
N SER A 32 51.17 -3.51 3.06
CA SER A 32 50.58 -4.63 3.81
C SER A 32 50.88 -4.55 5.31
N GLU A 33 49.82 -4.68 6.14
CA GLU A 33 49.93 -5.07 7.55
C GLU A 33 49.32 -6.45 7.78
N GLU A 34 50.03 -7.22 8.60
CA GLU A 34 49.74 -8.61 8.93
C GLU A 34 48.41 -8.77 9.65
N SER A 35 47.64 -9.81 9.27
CA SER A 35 46.33 -10.15 9.85
C SER A 35 46.51 -10.98 11.12
N GLU A 36 46.01 -10.50 12.23
CA GLU A 36 45.74 -11.34 13.41
C GLU A 36 44.48 -12.22 13.18
N PRO A 37 44.39 -13.43 13.75
CA PRO A 37 43.29 -14.34 13.53
C PRO A 37 42.00 -13.87 14.19
N SER A 38 40.99 -13.67 13.40
CA SER A 38 39.64 -13.27 13.78
C SER A 38 38.96 -14.40 14.57
N ALA A 39 38.38 -14.06 15.71
CA ALA A 39 37.54 -14.97 16.52
C ALA A 39 36.27 -15.38 15.74
N PRO A 40 35.68 -16.57 15.98
CA PRO A 40 34.49 -17.04 15.30
C PRO A 40 33.27 -16.17 15.61
N PRO A 41 32.34 -15.98 14.65
CA PRO A 41 31.15 -15.15 14.84
C PRO A 41 30.26 -15.74 15.94
N SER A 42 29.94 -14.94 16.94
CA SER A 42 28.98 -15.27 17.98
C SER A 42 27.61 -15.48 17.38
N SER A 43 27.00 -16.63 17.65
CA SER A 43 25.60 -16.93 17.29
C SER A 43 24.66 -15.83 17.79
N PRO A 44 23.63 -15.44 17.00
CA PRO A 44 22.66 -14.44 17.44
C PRO A 44 21.94 -14.94 18.70
N ARG A 45 21.98 -14.16 19.76
CA ARG A 45 21.19 -14.43 20.98
C ARG A 45 19.70 -14.46 20.60
N PRO A 46 18.93 -15.41 21.12
CA PRO A 46 17.48 -15.39 20.97
C PRO A 46 16.95 -14.05 21.49
N ARG A 47 16.23 -13.31 20.66
CA ARG A 47 15.49 -12.12 21.06
C ARG A 47 14.48 -12.57 22.12
N ALA A 48 14.56 -12.02 23.34
CA ALA A 48 13.60 -12.33 24.38
C ALA A 48 12.19 -12.05 23.83
N ALA A 49 11.34 -13.07 23.83
CA ALA A 49 9.95 -12.94 23.45
C ALA A 49 9.29 -11.94 24.41
N LEU A 50 8.81 -10.82 23.86
CA LEU A 50 7.89 -9.96 24.59
C LEU A 50 6.64 -10.80 24.91
N PRO A 51 5.99 -10.59 26.09
CA PRO A 51 4.73 -11.27 26.39
C PRO A 51 3.77 -11.04 25.20
N ALA A 52 3.17 -12.11 24.71
CA ALA A 52 2.18 -12.03 23.65
C ALA A 52 1.00 -11.18 24.18
N GLU A 53 0.93 -9.93 23.72
CA GLU A 53 -0.28 -9.12 23.86
C GLU A 53 -1.44 -9.91 23.26
N PRO A 54 -2.67 -9.83 23.80
CA PRO A 54 -3.83 -10.46 23.19
C PRO A 54 -3.87 -10.06 21.73
N ARG A 55 -3.98 -11.03 20.82
CA ARG A 55 -4.03 -10.79 19.37
C ARG A 55 -5.36 -10.15 19.02
N GLU A 56 -5.48 -8.84 19.23
CA GLU A 56 -6.64 -8.07 18.83
C GLU A 56 -6.63 -7.96 17.30
N GLY A 57 -7.75 -8.29 16.68
CA GLY A 57 -7.96 -8.08 15.25
C GLY A 57 -7.96 -6.59 14.91
N ILE A 58 -7.54 -6.23 13.71
CA ILE A 58 -7.44 -4.82 13.26
C ILE A 58 -8.78 -4.08 13.41
N PHE A 59 -9.90 -4.78 13.23
CA PHE A 59 -11.24 -4.23 13.33
C PHE A 59 -11.94 -4.53 14.66
N ASP A 60 -11.27 -5.16 15.60
CA ASP A 60 -11.80 -5.31 16.95
C ASP A 60 -12.00 -3.92 17.58
N ASP A 61 -12.78 -3.82 18.64
CA ASP A 61 -13.15 -2.54 19.26
C ASP A 61 -13.88 -1.54 18.33
N GLY A 62 -14.37 -1.98 17.18
CA GLY A 62 -15.10 -1.12 16.25
C GLY A 62 -14.24 -0.10 15.52
N ARG A 63 -12.90 -0.20 15.53
CA ARG A 63 -11.98 0.75 14.90
C ARG A 63 -12.36 1.11 13.47
N PHE A 64 -12.13 2.40 13.14
CA PHE A 64 -12.27 2.93 11.79
C PHE A 64 -10.90 3.36 11.27
N LEU A 65 -10.48 2.86 10.12
CA LEU A 65 -9.18 3.16 9.54
C LEU A 65 -9.28 4.40 8.64
N VAL A 66 -8.30 5.30 8.79
CA VAL A 66 -8.17 6.47 7.90
C VAL A 66 -6.74 6.55 7.39
N ALA A 67 -6.57 6.57 6.07
CA ALA A 67 -5.27 6.62 5.42
C ALA A 67 -5.04 7.89 4.60
N TYR A 68 -3.77 8.24 4.46
CA TYR A 68 -3.25 8.99 3.32
C TYR A 68 -2.56 8.02 2.37
N TYR A 69 -2.85 8.18 1.08
CA TYR A 69 -2.32 7.37 -0.03
C TYR A 69 -1.29 8.17 -0.84
N GLY A 70 -0.28 7.49 -1.35
CA GLY A 70 0.73 8.07 -2.24
C GLY A 70 2.07 7.36 -2.16
N THR A 71 3.11 7.90 -2.81
CA THR A 71 4.48 7.40 -2.72
C THR A 71 5.39 8.38 -1.98
N ALA A 72 6.59 7.94 -1.60
CA ALA A 72 7.53 8.80 -0.87
C ALA A 72 8.10 9.92 -1.75
N GLY A 73 8.26 11.13 -1.17
CA GLY A 73 9.03 12.22 -1.74
C GLY A 73 8.37 13.00 -2.88
N THR A 74 7.11 12.70 -3.21
CA THR A 74 6.34 13.46 -4.22
C THR A 74 4.85 13.40 -3.96
N GLY A 75 4.15 14.52 -4.14
CA GLY A 75 2.69 14.58 -4.15
C GLY A 75 2.03 14.15 -5.46
N SER A 76 2.81 13.77 -6.48
CA SER A 76 2.27 13.44 -7.82
C SER A 76 1.40 12.18 -7.83
N LEU A 77 1.57 11.27 -6.87
CA LEU A 77 0.80 10.03 -6.76
C LEU A 77 -0.11 10.03 -5.53
N GLY A 78 -0.23 11.15 -4.83
CA GLY A 78 -1.14 11.28 -3.69
C GLY A 78 -0.54 12.04 -2.51
N VAL A 79 -1.41 12.41 -1.57
CA VAL A 79 -1.13 13.35 -0.47
C VAL A 79 -0.12 12.83 0.55
N LEU A 80 0.14 11.52 0.60
CA LEU A 80 1.09 10.93 1.54
C LEU A 80 2.51 11.48 1.33
N GLY A 81 2.93 11.66 0.09
CA GLY A 81 4.29 12.07 -0.26
C GLY A 81 4.50 13.58 -0.40
N GLU A 82 3.50 14.40 -0.15
CA GLU A 82 3.62 15.87 -0.23
C GLU A 82 4.52 16.46 0.86
N SER A 83 4.72 15.75 1.96
CA SER A 83 5.60 16.14 3.06
C SER A 83 6.28 14.93 3.69
N GLY A 84 7.28 15.17 4.54
CA GLY A 84 7.92 14.09 5.29
C GLY A 84 6.95 13.37 6.24
N PRO A 85 7.28 12.12 6.65
CA PRO A 85 6.35 11.27 7.38
C PRO A 85 5.75 11.87 8.67
N ASP A 86 6.51 12.68 9.40
CA ASP A 86 6.03 13.26 10.67
C ASP A 86 5.01 14.41 10.41
N GLU A 87 5.27 15.28 9.44
CA GLU A 87 4.31 16.32 9.06
C GLU A 87 3.07 15.71 8.41
N MET A 88 3.25 14.73 7.53
CA MET A 88 2.17 13.95 6.93
C MET A 88 1.28 13.34 8.01
N HIS A 89 1.85 12.73 9.06
CA HIS A 89 1.09 12.17 10.18
C HIS A 89 0.18 13.21 10.85
N HIS A 90 0.71 14.40 11.13
CA HIS A 90 -0.11 15.48 11.71
C HIS A 90 -1.25 15.90 10.78
N ARG A 91 -1.03 15.93 9.48
CA ARG A 91 -2.07 16.23 8.48
C ARG A 91 -3.13 15.13 8.44
N LEU A 92 -2.69 13.86 8.43
CA LEU A 92 -3.57 12.69 8.48
C LEU A 92 -4.46 12.72 9.73
N LEU A 93 -3.91 12.97 10.91
CA LEU A 93 -4.70 13.07 12.15
C LEU A 93 -5.76 14.18 12.08
N ARG A 94 -5.47 15.30 11.43
CA ARG A 94 -6.48 16.35 11.22
C ARG A 94 -7.64 15.87 10.34
N ALA A 95 -7.33 15.18 9.24
CA ALA A 95 -8.36 14.60 8.35
C ALA A 95 -9.17 13.50 9.06
N ALA A 96 -8.49 12.67 9.84
CA ALA A 96 -9.07 11.54 10.55
C ALA A 96 -10.08 11.94 11.64
N ARG A 97 -9.89 13.11 12.28
CA ARG A 97 -10.84 13.60 13.32
C ARG A 97 -12.28 13.66 12.87
N ALA A 98 -12.53 13.95 11.58
CA ALA A 98 -13.87 14.00 11.04
C ALA A 98 -14.59 12.63 11.02
N PHE A 99 -13.83 11.53 11.08
CA PHE A 99 -14.34 10.17 11.06
C PHE A 99 -14.49 9.54 12.45
N ALA A 100 -13.92 10.17 13.48
CA ALA A 100 -14.01 9.68 14.85
C ALA A 100 -15.46 9.72 15.39
N ARG A 101 -15.85 8.66 16.09
CA ARG A 101 -17.12 8.56 16.82
C ARG A 101 -16.87 8.02 18.23
N PRO A 102 -17.73 8.30 19.21
CA PRO A 102 -17.50 7.87 20.60
C PRO A 102 -17.23 6.38 20.78
N SER A 103 -17.89 5.52 19.98
CA SER A 103 -17.72 4.05 20.01
C SER A 103 -16.87 3.51 18.86
N GLN A 104 -16.17 4.38 18.12
CA GLN A 104 -15.42 4.00 16.92
C GLN A 104 -14.11 4.82 16.85
N PRO A 105 -13.08 4.38 17.59
CA PRO A 105 -11.78 5.06 17.56
C PRO A 105 -11.17 4.97 16.16
N VAL A 106 -10.42 6.01 15.79
CA VAL A 106 -9.74 6.04 14.50
C VAL A 106 -8.31 5.51 14.64
N LEU A 107 -7.93 4.62 13.73
CA LEU A 107 -6.56 4.14 13.57
C LEU A 107 -5.97 4.75 12.29
N PRO A 108 -4.89 5.57 12.39
CA PRO A 108 -4.23 6.13 11.21
C PRO A 108 -3.45 5.05 10.44
N VAL A 109 -3.49 5.17 9.11
CA VAL A 109 -2.79 4.27 8.18
C VAL A 109 -1.98 5.11 7.19
N TYR A 110 -0.74 4.72 6.91
CA TYR A 110 0.06 5.25 5.82
C TYR A 110 -0.02 4.24 4.67
N GLU A 111 -0.70 4.58 3.58
CA GLU A 111 -0.83 3.70 2.42
C GLU A 111 0.21 4.12 1.38
N LEU A 112 1.37 3.46 1.42
CA LEU A 112 2.57 3.81 0.68
C LEU A 112 2.72 2.93 -0.56
N ILE A 113 2.68 3.53 -1.74
CA ILE A 113 3.04 2.86 -2.99
C ILE A 113 4.55 2.60 -2.96
N VAL A 114 4.94 1.33 -2.82
CA VAL A 114 6.34 0.90 -2.73
C VAL A 114 6.87 0.32 -4.04
N THR A 115 5.99 -0.15 -4.90
CA THR A 115 6.30 -0.54 -6.28
C THR A 115 5.36 0.22 -7.20
N VAL A 116 5.91 1.03 -8.06
CA VAL A 116 5.19 1.98 -8.94
C VAL A 116 5.16 1.43 -10.36
N ALA A 117 3.98 1.38 -10.97
CA ALA A 117 3.81 1.04 -12.38
C ALA A 117 4.42 2.12 -13.29
N ASP A 118 5.13 1.70 -14.34
CA ASP A 118 5.86 2.58 -15.25
C ASP A 118 5.44 2.36 -16.71
N ARG A 119 5.59 3.38 -17.54
CA ARG A 119 5.43 3.25 -18.99
C ARG A 119 6.62 2.60 -19.66
N SER A 120 7.78 2.64 -19.03
CA SER A 120 9.01 2.00 -19.48
C SER A 120 9.07 0.56 -18.99
N PRO A 121 9.59 -0.37 -19.81
CA PRO A 121 9.66 -1.77 -19.42
C PRO A 121 10.66 -2.06 -18.27
N GLY A 122 11.53 -1.10 -17.93
CA GLY A 122 12.60 -1.36 -16.98
C GLY A 122 13.66 -2.32 -17.55
N LYS A 123 14.58 -2.79 -16.70
CA LYS A 123 15.62 -3.75 -17.08
C LYS A 123 15.09 -5.18 -17.21
N ASP A 124 14.07 -5.50 -16.46
CA ASP A 124 13.43 -6.82 -16.37
C ASP A 124 12.19 -6.95 -17.27
N GLY A 125 11.73 -5.85 -17.86
CA GLY A 125 10.59 -5.83 -18.79
C GLY A 125 9.23 -5.86 -18.12
N ASP A 126 9.15 -5.63 -16.80
CA ASP A 126 7.92 -5.76 -16.03
C ASP A 126 7.07 -4.49 -15.99
N PHE A 127 7.60 -3.34 -16.40
CA PHE A 127 6.90 -2.05 -16.39
C PHE A 127 6.55 -1.57 -14.98
N SER A 128 7.41 -1.85 -14.02
CA SER A 128 7.34 -1.30 -12.67
C SER A 128 8.74 -1.04 -12.11
N HIS A 129 8.84 -0.27 -11.04
CA HIS A 129 10.05 -0.11 -10.27
C HIS A 129 9.75 0.02 -8.79
N ASP A 130 10.65 -0.50 -7.97
CA ASP A 130 10.59 -0.33 -6.53
C ASP A 130 11.15 1.05 -6.15
N ILE A 131 10.53 1.72 -5.19
CA ILE A 131 11.07 2.94 -4.61
C ILE A 131 12.26 2.62 -3.71
N ASP A 132 13.00 3.64 -3.32
CA ASP A 132 14.17 3.50 -2.45
C ASP A 132 13.81 2.83 -1.11
N HIS A 133 14.56 1.80 -0.72
CA HIS A 133 14.35 1.05 0.51
C HIS A 133 14.53 1.92 1.77
N ASP A 134 15.41 2.92 1.74
CA ASP A 134 15.60 3.80 2.89
C ASP A 134 14.41 4.74 3.07
N ALA A 135 13.77 5.15 1.98
CA ALA A 135 12.50 5.87 2.05
C ALA A 135 11.41 5.00 2.71
N VAL A 136 11.29 3.72 2.33
CA VAL A 136 10.33 2.80 2.96
C VAL A 136 10.64 2.60 4.45
N ARG A 137 11.94 2.44 4.82
CA ARG A 137 12.35 2.34 6.24
C ARG A 137 11.92 3.56 7.05
N GLN A 138 12.00 4.76 6.49
CA GLN A 138 11.54 5.98 7.19
C GLN A 138 10.04 5.91 7.51
N TYR A 139 9.20 5.40 6.59
CA TYR A 139 7.77 5.21 6.84
C TYR A 139 7.48 4.08 7.84
N VAL A 140 8.23 2.97 7.79
CA VAL A 140 8.15 1.89 8.80
C VAL A 140 8.42 2.44 10.19
N GLU A 141 9.51 3.18 10.38
CA GLU A 141 9.86 3.78 11.66
C GLU A 141 8.86 4.84 12.12
N ALA A 142 8.37 5.68 11.19
CA ALA A 142 7.37 6.69 11.52
C ALA A 142 6.05 6.06 11.94
N ALA A 143 5.58 5.03 11.24
CA ALA A 143 4.36 4.31 11.60
C ALA A 143 4.49 3.66 13.00
N ARG A 144 5.64 3.04 13.29
CA ARG A 144 5.93 2.46 14.60
C ARG A 144 5.88 3.52 15.72
N ARG A 145 6.59 4.65 15.55
CA ARG A 145 6.61 5.74 16.53
C ARG A 145 5.23 6.32 16.79
N ASN A 146 4.46 6.48 15.73
CA ASN A 146 3.15 7.12 15.75
C ASN A 146 1.99 6.15 16.04
N LYS A 147 2.27 4.87 16.30
CA LYS A 147 1.26 3.81 16.52
C LYS A 147 0.22 3.76 15.38
N ALA A 148 0.69 3.97 14.16
CA ALA A 148 -0.06 3.87 12.93
C ALA A 148 0.20 2.52 12.25
N LEU A 149 -0.68 2.09 11.35
CA LEU A 149 -0.36 1.02 10.40
C LEU A 149 0.37 1.62 9.19
N LEU A 150 1.27 0.83 8.61
CA LEU A 150 1.81 1.06 7.28
C LEU A 150 1.24 0.00 6.34
N LEU A 151 0.70 0.42 5.21
CA LEU A 151 0.18 -0.45 4.17
C LEU A 151 1.07 -0.27 2.94
N LEU A 152 1.78 -1.34 2.55
CA LEU A 152 2.60 -1.33 1.35
C LEU A 152 1.71 -1.61 0.15
N ASP A 153 1.53 -0.62 -0.72
CA ASP A 153 0.75 -0.78 -1.95
C ASP A 153 1.65 -1.15 -3.13
N ILE A 154 1.20 -2.15 -3.90
CA ILE A 154 1.94 -2.72 -5.03
C ILE A 154 1.19 -2.47 -6.34
N GLN A 155 1.87 -1.77 -7.27
CA GLN A 155 1.49 -1.60 -8.65
C GLN A 155 2.44 -2.43 -9.54
N PRO A 156 2.18 -3.73 -9.76
CA PRO A 156 3.20 -4.69 -10.18
C PRO A 156 3.59 -4.63 -11.66
N GLY A 157 2.94 -3.78 -12.47
CA GLY A 157 3.14 -3.81 -13.91
C GLY A 157 2.79 -5.18 -14.49
N ARG A 158 3.75 -5.86 -15.13
CA ARG A 158 3.57 -7.20 -15.68
C ARG A 158 3.95 -8.32 -14.72
N SER A 159 4.62 -7.99 -13.62
CA SER A 159 5.00 -8.98 -12.60
C SER A 159 3.80 -9.52 -11.85
N ASP A 160 3.93 -10.71 -11.30
CA ASP A 160 2.95 -11.32 -10.40
C ASP A 160 3.00 -10.65 -9.02
N PHE A 161 1.84 -10.43 -8.39
CA PHE A 161 1.77 -9.79 -7.09
C PHE A 161 2.60 -10.48 -6.00
N LEU A 162 2.63 -11.82 -6.01
CA LEU A 162 3.42 -12.56 -5.01
C LEU A 162 4.92 -12.32 -5.19
N ASP A 163 5.40 -12.28 -6.43
CA ASP A 163 6.82 -12.08 -6.72
C ASP A 163 7.28 -10.69 -6.29
N VAL A 164 6.44 -9.68 -6.51
CA VAL A 164 6.68 -8.31 -6.03
C VAL A 164 6.59 -8.24 -4.50
N ALA A 165 5.55 -8.81 -3.89
CA ALA A 165 5.37 -8.79 -2.44
C ALA A 165 6.57 -9.39 -1.68
N ARG A 166 7.20 -10.43 -2.23
CA ARG A 166 8.39 -11.06 -1.65
C ARG A 166 9.60 -10.14 -1.58
N ARG A 167 9.72 -9.17 -2.50
CA ARG A 167 10.80 -8.17 -2.44
C ARG A 167 10.70 -7.30 -1.18
N TRP A 168 9.47 -7.12 -0.68
CA TRP A 168 9.13 -6.33 0.50
C TRP A 168 8.95 -7.15 1.78
N GLN A 169 9.32 -8.44 1.76
CA GLN A 169 9.17 -9.34 2.92
C GLN A 169 9.76 -8.74 4.20
N TRP A 170 10.95 -8.15 4.10
CA TRP A 170 11.64 -7.55 5.25
C TRP A 170 10.80 -6.48 5.99
N ALA A 171 9.98 -5.72 5.26
CA ALA A 171 9.07 -4.75 5.85
C ALA A 171 7.77 -5.42 6.33
N LEU A 172 7.28 -6.44 5.60
CA LEU A 172 6.10 -7.21 5.98
C LEU A 172 6.32 -8.09 7.22
N GLU A 173 7.55 -8.31 7.65
CA GLU A 173 7.89 -8.94 8.93
C GLU A 173 7.71 -7.98 10.14
N GLU A 174 7.51 -6.69 9.90
CA GLU A 174 7.18 -5.74 10.95
C GLU A 174 5.70 -5.87 11.37
N PRO A 175 5.38 -5.87 12.69
CA PRO A 175 4.02 -6.19 13.17
C PRO A 175 2.94 -5.21 12.68
N HIS A 176 3.28 -3.96 12.42
CA HIS A 176 2.35 -2.89 12.02
C HIS A 176 2.29 -2.67 10.49
N VAL A 177 2.91 -3.57 9.70
CA VAL A 177 2.97 -3.43 8.23
C VAL A 177 2.05 -4.45 7.57
N GLY A 178 1.16 -3.96 6.71
CA GLY A 178 0.24 -4.74 5.87
C GLY A 178 0.55 -4.61 4.38
N LEU A 179 -0.28 -5.20 3.54
CA LEU A 179 -0.10 -5.27 2.10
C LEU A 179 -1.37 -4.85 1.35
N ALA A 180 -1.24 -3.98 0.35
CA ALA A 180 -2.28 -3.67 -0.61
C ALA A 180 -1.90 -4.16 -2.00
N LEU A 181 -2.87 -4.68 -2.72
CA LEU A 181 -2.77 -5.05 -4.12
C LEU A 181 -3.60 -4.08 -4.95
N ASP A 182 -2.99 -3.48 -5.96
CA ASP A 182 -3.67 -2.59 -6.90
C ASP A 182 -3.82 -3.22 -8.29
N PRO A 183 -4.92 -3.96 -8.54
CA PRO A 183 -5.17 -4.65 -9.81
C PRO A 183 -5.27 -3.72 -11.02
N GLU A 184 -5.53 -2.42 -10.83
CA GLU A 184 -5.54 -1.46 -11.93
C GLU A 184 -4.21 -1.50 -12.70
N TRP A 185 -3.11 -1.76 -12.00
CA TRP A 185 -1.76 -1.77 -12.55
C TRP A 185 -1.22 -3.18 -12.81
N ARG A 186 -2.03 -4.24 -12.66
CA ARG A 186 -1.63 -5.61 -13.01
C ARG A 186 -1.82 -5.83 -14.52
N MET A 187 -0.71 -5.62 -15.26
CA MET A 187 -0.70 -5.60 -16.72
C MET A 187 -0.12 -6.90 -17.29
N HIS A 188 -0.93 -7.76 -17.87
CA HIS A 188 -0.41 -9.02 -18.45
C HIS A 188 0.43 -8.78 -19.72
N ARG A 189 -0.07 -7.96 -20.66
CA ARG A 189 0.59 -7.67 -21.95
C ARG A 189 0.58 -6.20 -22.34
N SER A 190 -0.28 -5.41 -21.71
CA SER A 190 -0.43 -3.99 -22.02
C SER A 190 0.66 -3.17 -21.31
N VAL A 191 0.77 -1.90 -21.69
CA VAL A 191 1.60 -0.90 -21.00
C VAL A 191 0.74 -0.22 -19.94
N PRO A 192 1.23 0.00 -18.72
CA PRO A 192 0.52 0.75 -17.68
C PRO A 192 0.01 2.11 -18.18
N GLY A 193 -1.20 2.50 -17.74
CA GLY A 193 -1.86 3.73 -18.14
C GLY A 193 -2.51 3.69 -19.53
N THR A 194 -2.41 2.59 -20.30
CA THR A 194 -3.13 2.44 -21.58
C THR A 194 -4.45 1.69 -21.42
N ARG A 195 -4.57 0.90 -20.40
CA ARG A 195 -5.78 0.12 -20.02
C ARG A 195 -5.79 -0.07 -18.50
N ILE A 196 -6.96 -0.36 -17.97
CA ILE A 196 -7.11 -0.84 -16.60
C ILE A 196 -6.68 -2.30 -16.58
N GLY A 197 -5.80 -2.64 -15.65
CA GLY A 197 -5.32 -3.98 -15.40
C GLY A 197 -6.38 -4.88 -14.74
N HIS A 198 -5.99 -6.14 -14.53
CA HIS A 198 -6.84 -7.11 -13.83
C HIS A 198 -6.01 -8.22 -13.20
N VAL A 199 -6.58 -8.87 -12.20
CA VAL A 199 -5.98 -9.99 -11.49
C VAL A 199 -7.00 -11.13 -11.33
N SER A 200 -6.55 -12.37 -11.31
CA SER A 200 -7.41 -13.50 -10.99
C SER A 200 -7.52 -13.74 -9.48
N ALA A 201 -8.66 -14.26 -9.01
CA ALA A 201 -8.79 -14.72 -7.63
C ALA A 201 -7.72 -15.73 -7.23
N PHE A 202 -7.18 -16.50 -8.17
CA PHE A 202 -6.09 -17.44 -7.92
C PHE A 202 -4.80 -16.72 -7.50
N GLU A 203 -4.41 -15.65 -8.22
CA GLU A 203 -3.22 -14.86 -7.90
C GLU A 203 -3.38 -14.14 -6.56
N VAL A 204 -4.54 -13.52 -6.31
CA VAL A 204 -4.86 -12.89 -5.01
C VAL A 204 -4.78 -13.91 -3.86
N ASN A 205 -5.41 -15.07 -4.00
CA ASN A 205 -5.38 -16.12 -2.99
C ASN A 205 -3.97 -16.66 -2.72
N ARG A 206 -3.12 -16.71 -3.73
CA ARG A 206 -1.73 -17.15 -3.61
C ARG A 206 -0.92 -16.16 -2.78
N THR A 207 -1.07 -14.87 -3.07
CA THR A 207 -0.42 -13.77 -2.34
C THR A 207 -0.92 -13.69 -0.90
N ALA A 208 -2.24 -13.73 -0.69
CA ALA A 208 -2.84 -13.72 0.64
C ALA A 208 -2.43 -14.93 1.49
N ARG A 209 -2.34 -16.13 0.89
CA ARG A 209 -1.86 -17.32 1.58
C ARG A 209 -0.41 -17.16 2.05
N TRP A 210 0.45 -16.68 1.17
CA TRP A 210 1.84 -16.45 1.52
C TRP A 210 1.98 -15.44 2.67
N LEU A 211 1.27 -14.31 2.62
CA LEU A 211 1.31 -13.32 3.69
C LEU A 211 0.76 -13.88 5.02
N SER A 212 -0.34 -14.65 4.96
CA SER A 212 -0.89 -15.34 6.14
C SER A 212 0.12 -16.31 6.76
N GLN A 213 0.83 -17.10 5.96
CA GLN A 213 1.88 -18.02 6.43
C GLN A 213 3.09 -17.26 7.00
N LEU A 214 3.49 -16.15 6.40
CA LEU A 214 4.54 -15.28 6.93
C LEU A 214 4.14 -14.73 8.31
N THR A 215 2.90 -14.25 8.44
CA THR A 215 2.36 -13.72 9.70
C THR A 215 2.31 -14.78 10.79
N GLU A 216 1.89 -15.99 10.45
CA GLU A 216 1.85 -17.12 11.37
C GLU A 216 3.26 -17.57 11.79
N ALA A 217 4.16 -17.75 10.82
CA ALA A 217 5.53 -18.24 11.07
C ALA A 217 6.37 -17.31 11.95
N HIS A 218 6.11 -16.01 11.89
CA HIS A 218 6.78 -15.00 12.70
C HIS A 218 5.97 -14.57 13.95
N GLU A 219 4.86 -15.28 14.24
CA GLU A 219 3.98 -14.99 15.38
C GLU A 219 3.48 -13.52 15.42
N LEU A 220 3.29 -12.90 14.25
CA LEU A 220 2.91 -11.50 14.11
C LEU A 220 1.40 -11.30 14.41
N PRO A 221 0.99 -10.08 14.82
CA PRO A 221 -0.42 -9.73 14.89
C PRO A 221 -1.10 -9.80 13.52
N GLU A 222 -2.44 -9.78 13.51
CA GLU A 222 -3.23 -9.73 12.28
C GLU A 222 -2.75 -8.58 11.38
N LYS A 223 -2.59 -8.84 10.08
CA LYS A 223 -2.16 -7.86 9.08
C LYS A 223 -3.31 -7.35 8.24
N LEU A 224 -3.29 -6.05 7.96
CA LEU A 224 -4.19 -5.46 6.97
C LEU A 224 -3.82 -5.96 5.57
N PHE A 225 -4.79 -6.55 4.86
CA PHE A 225 -4.65 -6.96 3.46
C PHE A 225 -5.73 -6.28 2.64
N VAL A 226 -5.34 -5.36 1.76
CA VAL A 226 -6.25 -4.52 0.97
C VAL A 226 -6.23 -4.94 -0.48
N LEU A 227 -7.40 -4.94 -1.12
CA LEU A 227 -7.58 -5.22 -2.52
C LEU A 227 -8.36 -4.06 -3.16
N HIS A 228 -7.68 -3.27 -3.99
CA HIS A 228 -8.28 -2.14 -4.70
C HIS A 228 -9.20 -2.60 -5.83
N GLN A 229 -10.35 -1.95 -5.96
CA GLN A 229 -11.29 -2.24 -7.04
C GLN A 229 -12.27 -1.10 -7.29
N PHE A 230 -12.42 -0.67 -8.55
CA PHE A 230 -13.50 0.24 -8.96
C PHE A 230 -14.29 -0.27 -10.18
N ARG A 231 -13.92 -1.43 -10.75
CA ARG A 231 -14.67 -2.12 -11.80
C ARG A 231 -14.74 -3.63 -11.53
N THR A 232 -15.85 -4.23 -11.89
CA THR A 232 -16.04 -5.68 -11.72
C THR A 232 -15.02 -6.50 -12.51
N SER A 233 -14.56 -5.99 -13.65
CA SER A 233 -13.55 -6.66 -14.51
C SER A 233 -12.13 -6.64 -13.95
N MET A 234 -11.84 -5.87 -12.88
CA MET A 234 -10.48 -5.81 -12.31
C MET A 234 -10.10 -7.07 -11.53
N ILE A 235 -11.09 -7.85 -11.05
CA ILE A 235 -10.82 -9.06 -10.28
C ILE A 235 -11.68 -10.19 -10.86
N GLU A 236 -11.03 -11.11 -11.57
CA GLU A 236 -11.68 -12.29 -12.12
C GLU A 236 -12.06 -13.26 -11.00
N ASP A 237 -13.25 -13.80 -11.06
CA ASP A 237 -13.75 -14.77 -10.08
C ASP A 237 -13.64 -14.32 -8.61
N ILE A 238 -13.85 -13.04 -8.31
CA ILE A 238 -13.70 -12.46 -6.96
C ILE A 238 -14.41 -13.30 -5.88
N GLY A 239 -15.52 -13.95 -6.21
CA GLY A 239 -16.26 -14.85 -5.29
C GLY A 239 -15.44 -16.05 -4.81
N ARG A 240 -14.30 -16.38 -5.45
CA ARG A 240 -13.39 -17.46 -5.06
C ARG A 240 -12.25 -16.99 -4.15
N ILE A 241 -12.18 -15.69 -3.82
CA ILE A 241 -11.24 -15.21 -2.81
C ILE A 241 -11.79 -15.62 -1.45
N GLY A 242 -11.07 -16.51 -0.76
CA GLY A 242 -11.46 -16.99 0.57
C GLY A 242 -10.84 -16.17 1.70
N PRO A 243 -11.44 -16.18 2.89
CA PRO A 243 -10.84 -15.59 4.08
C PRO A 243 -9.50 -16.28 4.39
N ARG A 244 -8.61 -15.56 5.03
CA ARG A 244 -7.31 -16.07 5.50
C ARG A 244 -7.13 -15.75 6.97
N GLY A 245 -6.72 -16.74 7.74
CA GLY A 245 -6.28 -16.50 9.11
C GLY A 245 -5.16 -15.47 9.14
N HIS A 246 -5.06 -14.70 10.19
CA HIS A 246 -4.03 -13.67 10.40
C HIS A 246 -4.09 -12.47 9.43
N LEU A 247 -5.16 -12.34 8.60
CA LEU A 247 -5.36 -11.23 7.68
C LEU A 247 -6.75 -10.58 7.86
N ALA A 248 -6.77 -9.28 8.13
CA ALA A 248 -7.94 -8.44 8.00
C ALA A 248 -8.10 -8.05 6.52
N MET A 249 -8.97 -8.76 5.81
CA MET A 249 -9.14 -8.57 4.36
C MET A 249 -10.13 -7.44 4.07
N VAL A 250 -9.69 -6.45 3.29
CA VAL A 250 -10.48 -5.28 2.89
C VAL A 250 -10.61 -5.22 1.37
N GLN A 251 -11.83 -5.02 0.87
CA GLN A 251 -12.07 -4.56 -0.49
C GLN A 251 -12.18 -3.03 -0.47
N HIS A 252 -11.23 -2.35 -1.10
CA HIS A 252 -11.13 -0.90 -1.12
C HIS A 252 -11.67 -0.34 -2.44
N VAL A 253 -12.82 0.36 -2.37
CA VAL A 253 -13.47 0.90 -3.57
C VAL A 253 -12.94 2.29 -3.85
N ASP A 254 -12.18 2.44 -4.94
CA ASP A 254 -11.34 3.60 -5.23
C ASP A 254 -11.68 4.33 -6.56
N GLY A 255 -12.91 4.22 -7.03
CA GLY A 255 -13.37 5.07 -8.14
C GLY A 255 -13.58 6.52 -7.72
N PHE A 256 -13.11 7.46 -8.54
CA PHE A 256 -13.32 8.91 -8.34
C PHE A 256 -14.58 9.42 -9.05
N GLY A 257 -15.01 10.65 -8.73
CA GLY A 257 -16.11 11.35 -9.38
C GLY A 257 -17.09 12.00 -8.42
N THR A 258 -18.28 12.31 -8.94
CA THR A 258 -19.37 12.86 -8.11
C THR A 258 -19.85 11.86 -7.06
N PRO A 259 -20.46 12.31 -5.94
CA PRO A 259 -21.04 11.41 -4.94
C PRO A 259 -22.01 10.35 -5.50
N GLY A 260 -22.74 10.71 -6.55
CA GLY A 260 -23.65 9.77 -7.25
C GLY A 260 -22.88 8.65 -7.96
N GLN A 261 -21.86 9.00 -8.73
CA GLN A 261 -21.01 8.05 -9.44
C GLN A 261 -20.26 7.13 -8.46
N LYS A 262 -19.70 7.70 -7.40
CA LYS A 262 -19.00 6.92 -6.37
C LYS A 262 -19.92 5.93 -5.66
N ARG A 263 -21.15 6.34 -5.30
CA ARG A 263 -22.14 5.42 -4.72
C ARG A 263 -22.54 4.32 -5.71
N ALA A 264 -22.69 4.65 -7.00
CA ALA A 264 -23.00 3.65 -8.02
C ALA A 264 -21.85 2.63 -8.17
N THR A 265 -20.61 3.08 -8.23
CA THR A 265 -19.42 2.21 -8.24
C THR A 265 -19.38 1.32 -7.01
N TYR A 266 -19.57 1.91 -5.82
CA TYR A 266 -19.58 1.17 -4.56
C TYR A 266 -20.65 0.06 -4.56
N GLY A 267 -21.88 0.38 -4.96
CA GLY A 267 -22.97 -0.60 -5.04
C GLY A 267 -22.71 -1.72 -6.07
N ALA A 268 -22.00 -1.41 -7.16
CA ALA A 268 -21.71 -2.39 -8.21
C ALA A 268 -20.64 -3.42 -7.80
N VAL A 269 -19.60 -3.00 -7.05
CA VAL A 269 -18.44 -3.86 -6.77
C VAL A 269 -18.44 -4.45 -5.35
N ALA A 270 -19.08 -3.82 -4.35
CA ALA A 270 -18.98 -4.19 -2.94
C ALA A 270 -19.32 -5.66 -2.64
N ARG A 271 -18.48 -6.31 -1.82
CA ARG A 271 -18.63 -7.72 -1.40
C ARG A 271 -18.54 -7.87 0.13
N PRO A 272 -19.48 -7.30 0.90
CA PRO A 272 -19.40 -7.20 2.36
C PRO A 272 -19.44 -8.54 3.10
N ARG A 273 -19.82 -9.62 2.43
CA ARG A 273 -19.78 -10.98 2.99
C ARG A 273 -18.41 -11.64 2.90
N GLN A 274 -17.50 -11.06 2.09
CA GLN A 274 -16.16 -11.58 1.90
C GLN A 274 -15.09 -10.67 2.51
N PHE A 275 -15.37 -9.35 2.58
CA PHE A 275 -14.39 -8.33 2.94
C PHE A 275 -15.00 -7.30 3.89
N ALA A 276 -14.19 -6.75 4.77
CA ALA A 276 -14.47 -5.43 5.29
C ALA A 276 -14.40 -4.41 4.13
N MET A 277 -15.22 -3.36 4.19
CA MET A 277 -15.31 -2.41 3.08
C MET A 277 -14.45 -1.19 3.29
N GLY A 278 -13.68 -0.82 2.26
CA GLY A 278 -12.92 0.42 2.17
C GLY A 278 -13.49 1.36 1.09
N PHE A 279 -13.14 2.65 1.19
CA PHE A 279 -13.61 3.68 0.28
C PHE A 279 -12.57 4.80 0.13
N LYS A 280 -12.12 5.08 -1.10
CA LYS A 280 -11.15 6.14 -1.36
C LYS A 280 -11.84 7.47 -1.64
N LEU A 281 -11.26 8.55 -1.17
CA LEU A 281 -11.66 9.94 -1.43
C LEU A 281 -10.51 10.67 -2.11
N PHE A 282 -10.81 11.36 -3.19
CA PHE A 282 -9.83 12.10 -3.97
C PHE A 282 -9.98 13.60 -3.69
N TYR A 283 -8.85 14.28 -3.42
CA TYR A 283 -8.87 15.72 -3.17
C TYR A 283 -9.19 16.52 -4.43
N ASP A 284 -8.68 16.07 -5.57
CA ASP A 284 -8.74 16.82 -6.82
C ASP A 284 -9.87 16.36 -7.75
N GLU A 285 -10.18 15.06 -7.80
CA GLU A 285 -11.11 14.47 -8.76
C GLU A 285 -12.54 14.33 -8.25
N ASP A 286 -12.74 14.26 -6.93
CA ASP A 286 -14.08 14.16 -6.34
C ASP A 286 -14.74 15.54 -6.23
N ARG A 287 -15.75 15.80 -7.03
CA ARG A 287 -16.42 17.12 -7.07
C ARG A 287 -17.94 17.00 -7.02
N PRO A 288 -18.57 17.38 -5.88
CA PRO A 288 -17.95 17.65 -4.57
C PRO A 288 -17.43 16.37 -3.93
N ARG A 289 -16.40 16.47 -3.11
CA ARG A 289 -15.91 15.35 -2.32
C ARG A 289 -16.90 15.03 -1.20
N MET A 290 -17.19 13.74 -1.01
CA MET A 290 -18.04 13.27 0.08
C MET A 290 -17.38 13.55 1.44
N GLY A 291 -18.19 14.03 2.40
CA GLY A 291 -17.77 14.21 3.78
C GLY A 291 -17.89 12.92 4.61
N SER A 292 -17.34 12.94 5.83
CA SER A 292 -17.36 11.78 6.73
C SER A 292 -18.79 11.28 7.03
N ALA A 293 -19.74 12.20 7.21
CA ALA A 293 -21.15 11.83 7.44
C ALA A 293 -21.76 11.09 6.25
N GLU A 294 -21.36 11.42 5.01
CA GLU A 294 -21.84 10.71 3.82
C GLU A 294 -21.20 9.34 3.68
N VAL A 295 -19.89 9.23 3.96
CA VAL A 295 -19.17 7.95 3.94
C VAL A 295 -19.76 7.01 4.98
N HIS A 296 -19.99 7.47 6.20
CA HIS A 296 -20.62 6.63 7.25
C HIS A 296 -22.08 6.21 6.94
N ARG A 297 -22.75 6.87 6.01
CA ARG A 297 -24.08 6.47 5.52
C ARG A 297 -24.06 5.47 4.36
N LEU A 298 -22.88 5.20 3.79
CA LEU A 298 -22.75 4.16 2.77
C LEU A 298 -23.19 2.80 3.31
N ARG A 299 -23.86 2.02 2.46
CA ARG A 299 -24.20 0.63 2.76
C ARG A 299 -23.74 -0.26 1.60
N PRO A 300 -23.07 -1.38 1.88
CA PRO A 300 -22.62 -1.85 3.21
C PRO A 300 -21.69 -0.87 3.94
N ASP A 301 -21.51 -1.06 5.26
CA ASP A 301 -20.76 -0.14 6.10
C ASP A 301 -19.27 -0.09 5.71
N VAL A 302 -18.74 1.12 5.53
CA VAL A 302 -17.31 1.37 5.33
C VAL A 302 -16.58 1.30 6.68
N ARG A 303 -15.44 0.65 6.72
CA ARG A 303 -14.54 0.51 7.87
C ARG A 303 -13.16 1.12 7.65
N PHE A 304 -12.82 1.43 6.41
CA PHE A 304 -11.55 2.02 6.01
C PHE A 304 -11.79 3.12 4.97
N VAL A 305 -11.19 4.28 5.18
CA VAL A 305 -11.17 5.40 4.21
C VAL A 305 -9.72 5.77 3.90
N SER A 306 -9.38 5.95 2.63
CA SER A 306 -8.13 6.60 2.24
C SER A 306 -8.37 7.91 1.47
N PHE A 307 -7.41 8.82 1.55
CA PHE A 307 -7.37 10.07 0.81
C PHE A 307 -6.18 10.06 -0.15
N GLN A 308 -6.45 10.45 -1.40
CA GLN A 308 -5.45 10.64 -2.44
C GLN A 308 -5.48 12.06 -2.97
#